data_405466db671fe734307f05fbe6a83c0f
#
_entry.id   405466db671fe734307f05fbe6a83c0f
#
_cell.length_a   1.000
_cell.length_b   1.000
_cell.length_c   1.000
_cell.angle_alpha   90.00
_cell.angle_beta   90.00
_cell.angle_gamma   90.00
#
_symmetry.space_group_name_H-M   'P 1'
#
loop_
_entity.id
_entity.type
_entity.pdbx_description
1 polymer ?
#
loop_
_entity_poly.entity_id
_entity_poly.type
_entity_poly.pdbx_seq_one_letter_code
_entity_poly.pdbx_strand_id
1 'polypeptide(L)'
;MERHERPWGYYEILATDNMTQIKKLVVRDQQQLSLQTHEHRDEYWFISSGIAFITVDDYEESFTAGQTLQILRGEKHRVKSLQGDLVLYEVQVGSYIGEDDIVRYEDNYGRA
;
A
#
# COMPACT_ATOMS: atom_id res chain seq x y z
N MET A 1 16.19 -5.66 -9.29
CA MET A 1 15.39 -4.54 -8.80
C MET A 1 15.73 -4.23 -7.36
N GLU A 2 15.81 -2.96 -7.01
CA GLU A 2 16.17 -2.56 -5.67
C GLU A 2 15.03 -2.71 -4.69
N ARG A 3 15.31 -3.37 -3.57
CA ARG A 3 14.38 -3.47 -2.45
C ARG A 3 14.51 -2.29 -1.52
N HIS A 4 13.38 -1.76 -1.10
CA HIS A 4 13.30 -0.73 -0.07
C HIS A 4 12.74 -1.38 1.19
N GLU A 5 13.62 -1.75 2.12
CA GLU A 5 13.21 -2.41 3.36
C GLU A 5 12.44 -1.46 4.26
N ARG A 6 11.37 -1.97 4.88
CA ARG A 6 10.48 -1.23 5.78
C ARG A 6 10.14 -2.11 6.98
N PRO A 7 9.68 -1.52 8.09
CA PRO A 7 9.35 -2.32 9.28
C PRO A 7 8.34 -3.44 9.02
N TRP A 8 7.42 -3.24 8.06
CA TRP A 8 6.36 -4.21 7.74
C TRP A 8 6.75 -5.22 6.64
N GLY A 9 7.86 -5.03 5.97
CA GLY A 9 8.29 -5.87 4.85
C GLY A 9 9.18 -5.11 3.89
N TYR A 10 8.82 -5.08 2.61
CA TYR A 10 9.58 -4.30 1.64
C TYR A 10 8.73 -3.94 0.42
N TYR A 11 9.22 -3.00 -0.38
CA TYR A 11 8.66 -2.74 -1.70
C TYR A 11 9.76 -2.63 -2.76
N GLU A 12 9.35 -2.84 -4.01
CA GLU A 12 10.20 -2.68 -5.19
C GLU A 12 9.47 -1.81 -6.20
N ILE A 13 10.18 -0.85 -6.81
CA ILE A 13 9.63 -0.02 -7.87
C ILE A 13 9.86 -0.78 -9.18
N LEU A 14 8.78 -1.18 -9.85
CA LEU A 14 8.84 -1.98 -11.07
C LEU A 14 8.91 -1.13 -12.33
N ALA A 15 8.24 0.00 -12.33
CA ALA A 15 8.19 0.91 -13.47
C ALA A 15 7.83 2.31 -13.01
N THR A 16 8.37 3.30 -13.71
CA THR A 16 8.04 4.70 -13.47
C THR A 16 7.87 5.39 -14.81
N ASP A 17 6.79 6.11 -14.97
CA ASP A 17 6.51 6.94 -16.13
C ASP A 17 6.13 8.33 -15.62
N ASN A 18 5.74 9.24 -16.51
CA ASN A 18 5.54 10.65 -16.21
C ASN A 18 4.65 10.91 -14.98
N MET A 19 3.48 10.29 -14.92
CA MET A 19 2.53 10.48 -13.80
C MET A 19 2.10 9.15 -13.18
N THR A 20 2.88 8.10 -13.41
CA THR A 20 2.52 6.74 -13.00
C THR A 20 3.74 6.01 -12.45
N GLN A 21 3.54 5.30 -11.35
CA GLN A 21 4.55 4.42 -10.79
C GLN A 21 3.91 3.10 -10.37
N ILE A 22 4.56 1.99 -10.71
CA ILE A 22 4.10 0.66 -10.33
C ILE A 22 5.05 0.10 -9.28
N LYS A 23 4.49 -0.34 -8.16
CA LYS A 23 5.22 -0.94 -7.05
C LYS A 23 4.72 -2.35 -6.77
N LYS A 24 5.64 -3.21 -6.37
CA LYS A 24 5.33 -4.47 -5.71
C LYS A 24 5.57 -4.28 -4.22
N LEU A 25 4.59 -4.62 -3.39
CA LEU A 25 4.74 -4.63 -1.94
C LEU A 25 4.66 -6.05 -1.42
N VAL A 26 5.55 -6.37 -0.49
CA VAL A 26 5.49 -7.62 0.28
C VAL A 26 5.32 -7.26 1.75
N VAL A 27 4.17 -7.59 2.31
CA VAL A 27 3.84 -7.33 3.71
C VAL A 27 3.99 -8.64 4.46
N ARG A 28 4.91 -8.69 5.42
CA ARG A 28 5.21 -9.92 6.14
C ARG A 28 4.06 -10.31 7.05
N ASP A 29 4.02 -11.58 7.42
CA ASP A 29 2.97 -12.18 8.23
C ASP A 29 2.60 -11.32 9.44
N GLN A 30 1.31 -11.00 9.59
CA GLN A 30 0.73 -10.20 10.67
C GLN A 30 1.21 -8.74 10.74
N GLN A 31 2.05 -8.30 9.83
CA GLN A 31 2.50 -6.91 9.78
C GLN A 31 1.48 -6.04 9.03
N GLN A 32 1.51 -4.74 9.31
CA GLN A 32 0.63 -3.79 8.63
C GLN A 32 1.37 -2.47 8.38
N LEU A 33 0.94 -1.79 7.32
CA LEU A 33 1.39 -0.43 7.05
C LEU A 33 0.71 0.54 8.02
N SER A 34 1.21 1.77 8.07
CA SER A 34 0.55 2.85 8.82
C SER A 34 -0.82 3.16 8.22
N LEU A 35 -1.72 3.69 9.03
CA LEU A 35 -2.93 4.33 8.53
C LEU A 35 -2.51 5.69 7.97
N GLN A 36 -2.73 5.91 6.67
CA GLN A 36 -2.11 7.02 5.95
C GLN A 36 -3.01 7.61 4.87
N THR A 37 -2.68 8.83 4.44
CA THR A 37 -3.30 9.48 3.29
C THR A 37 -2.22 9.96 2.33
N HIS A 38 -2.60 10.12 1.06
CA HIS A 38 -1.79 10.76 0.01
C HIS A 38 -2.61 11.88 -0.64
N GLU A 39 -1.99 13.03 -0.82
CA GLU A 39 -2.68 14.23 -1.32
C GLU A 39 -2.59 14.39 -2.83
N HIS A 40 -1.60 13.78 -3.48
CA HIS A 40 -1.27 14.06 -4.87
C HIS A 40 -1.40 12.87 -5.80
N ARG A 41 -1.87 11.71 -5.30
CA ARG A 41 -2.02 10.51 -6.11
C ARG A 41 -3.21 9.67 -5.69
N ASP A 42 -3.77 8.94 -6.66
CA ASP A 42 -4.68 7.82 -6.46
C ASP A 42 -3.87 6.54 -6.58
N GLU A 43 -4.37 5.45 -6.03
CA GLU A 43 -3.72 4.14 -6.11
C GLU A 43 -4.72 3.08 -6.55
N TYR A 44 -4.23 2.15 -7.36
CA TYR A 44 -4.97 1.00 -7.83
C TYR A 44 -4.21 -0.23 -7.36
N TRP A 45 -4.84 -1.05 -6.53
CA TRP A 45 -4.20 -2.19 -5.91
C TRP A 45 -4.69 -3.50 -6.51
N PHE A 46 -3.77 -4.42 -6.76
CA PHE A 46 -4.04 -5.78 -7.20
C PHE A 46 -3.43 -6.74 -6.20
N ILE A 47 -4.27 -7.63 -5.59
CA ILE A 47 -3.78 -8.62 -4.64
C ILE A 47 -3.29 -9.82 -5.43
N SER A 48 -2.00 -10.14 -5.28
CA SER A 48 -1.36 -11.24 -6.00
C SER A 48 -1.41 -12.55 -5.22
N SER A 49 -1.07 -12.50 -3.92
CA SER A 49 -1.11 -13.69 -3.06
C SER A 49 -1.23 -13.28 -1.60
N GLY A 50 -1.71 -14.20 -0.77
CA GLY A 50 -1.96 -13.94 0.64
C GLY A 50 -3.36 -13.42 0.89
N ILE A 51 -3.61 -12.98 2.13
CA ILE A 51 -4.88 -12.44 2.55
C ILE A 51 -4.65 -11.05 3.11
N ALA A 52 -5.23 -10.05 2.48
CA ALA A 52 -5.11 -8.65 2.87
C ALA A 52 -6.35 -8.21 3.66
N PHE A 53 -6.16 -7.60 4.82
CA PHE A 53 -7.21 -6.88 5.52
C PHE A 53 -7.00 -5.41 5.26
N ILE A 54 -7.92 -4.79 4.53
CA ILE A 54 -7.76 -3.43 4.03
C ILE A 54 -8.79 -2.52 4.67
N THR A 55 -8.30 -1.38 5.18
CA THR A 55 -9.11 -0.31 5.75
C THR A 55 -9.06 0.87 4.80
N VAL A 56 -10.23 1.40 4.43
CA VAL A 56 -10.38 2.63 3.66
C VAL A 56 -11.43 3.47 4.36
N ASP A 57 -11.04 4.57 4.99
CA ASP A 57 -11.87 5.39 5.85
C ASP A 57 -12.58 4.53 6.92
N ASP A 58 -13.91 4.43 6.90
CA ASP A 58 -14.69 3.62 7.84
C ASP A 58 -14.97 2.20 7.35
N TYR A 59 -14.46 1.85 6.17
CA TYR A 59 -14.73 0.56 5.53
C TYR A 59 -13.55 -0.40 5.74
N GLU A 60 -13.86 -1.63 6.14
CA GLU A 60 -12.87 -2.68 6.33
C GLU A 60 -13.31 -3.95 5.66
N GLU A 61 -12.44 -4.60 4.91
CA GLU A 61 -12.74 -5.83 4.19
C GLU A 61 -11.49 -6.66 3.94
N SER A 62 -11.67 -7.97 3.86
CA SER A 62 -10.60 -8.90 3.45
C SER A 62 -10.58 -9.06 1.93
N PHE A 63 -9.39 -9.09 1.36
CA PHE A 63 -9.17 -9.30 -0.07
C PHE A 63 -8.20 -10.46 -0.28
N THR A 64 -8.43 -11.23 -1.33
CA THR A 64 -7.59 -12.36 -1.70
C THR A 64 -7.09 -12.23 -3.14
N ALA A 65 -6.26 -13.18 -3.59
CA ALA A 65 -5.63 -13.14 -4.90
C ALA A 65 -6.61 -12.89 -6.04
N GLY A 66 -6.26 -11.97 -6.92
CA GLY A 66 -7.06 -11.58 -8.07
C GLY A 66 -8.02 -10.43 -7.82
N GLN A 67 -8.25 -10.05 -6.57
CA GLN A 67 -9.11 -8.92 -6.26
C GLN A 67 -8.37 -7.60 -6.38
N THR A 68 -9.09 -6.56 -6.73
CA THR A 68 -8.56 -5.22 -6.95
C THR A 68 -9.39 -4.20 -6.17
N LEU A 69 -8.75 -3.06 -5.86
CA LEU A 69 -9.47 -1.92 -5.27
C LEU A 69 -8.78 -0.62 -5.67
N GLN A 70 -9.53 0.46 -5.57
CA GLN A 70 -9.04 1.80 -5.83
C GLN A 70 -9.03 2.60 -4.54
N ILE A 71 -7.94 3.32 -4.29
CA ILE A 71 -7.81 4.24 -3.16
C ILE A 71 -7.62 5.63 -3.72
N LEU A 72 -8.55 6.53 -3.40
CA LEU A 72 -8.54 7.90 -3.89
C LEU A 72 -7.73 8.82 -2.98
N ARG A 73 -7.28 9.93 -3.54
CA ARG A 73 -6.59 10.98 -2.77
C ARG A 73 -7.40 11.35 -1.55
N GLY A 74 -6.70 11.54 -0.42
CA GLY A 74 -7.31 11.93 0.83
C GLY A 74 -8.01 10.83 1.59
N GLU A 75 -8.19 9.65 1.02
CA GLU A 75 -8.77 8.52 1.76
C GLU A 75 -7.76 7.94 2.73
N LYS A 76 -8.14 7.79 3.99
CA LYS A 76 -7.31 7.10 4.98
C LYS A 76 -7.33 5.61 4.70
N HIS A 77 -6.15 5.02 4.58
CA HIS A 77 -6.07 3.61 4.22
C HIS A 77 -4.88 2.92 4.85
N ARG A 78 -5.01 1.61 5.03
CA ARG A 78 -3.90 0.73 5.37
C ARG A 78 -4.22 -0.70 4.98
N VAL A 79 -3.18 -1.52 4.88
CA VAL A 79 -3.28 -2.95 4.63
C VAL A 79 -2.51 -3.71 5.70
N LYS A 80 -3.10 -4.83 6.12
CA LYS A 80 -2.47 -5.79 7.03
C LYS A 80 -2.43 -7.16 6.36
N SER A 81 -1.35 -7.91 6.55
CA SER A 81 -1.30 -9.30 6.15
C SER A 81 -1.91 -10.16 7.26
N LEU A 82 -2.98 -10.89 6.94
CA LEU A 82 -3.65 -11.74 7.93
C LEU A 82 -3.03 -13.12 8.07
N GLN A 83 -2.39 -13.64 7.03
CA GLN A 83 -1.84 -14.98 7.06
C GLN A 83 -0.68 -15.12 6.07
N GLY A 84 0.50 -15.37 6.59
CA GLY A 84 1.72 -15.46 5.79
C GLY A 84 2.09 -14.14 5.15
N ASP A 85 2.94 -14.18 4.13
CA ASP A 85 3.32 -12.98 3.42
C ASP A 85 2.26 -12.60 2.40
N LEU A 86 1.95 -11.31 2.36
CA LEU A 86 1.02 -10.72 1.40
C LEU A 86 1.82 -10.08 0.28
N VAL A 87 1.49 -10.40 -0.96
CA VAL A 87 2.06 -9.73 -2.14
C VAL A 87 0.97 -8.96 -2.86
N LEU A 88 1.18 -7.67 -3.03
CA LEU A 88 0.27 -6.82 -3.80
C LEU A 88 1.05 -5.88 -4.73
N TYR A 89 0.37 -5.45 -5.77
CA TYR A 89 0.91 -4.49 -6.73
C TYR A 89 0.08 -3.21 -6.65
N GLU A 90 0.76 -2.07 -6.62
CA GLU A 90 0.13 -0.76 -6.63
C GLU A 90 0.47 -0.02 -7.91
N VAL A 91 -0.55 0.54 -8.57
CA VAL A 91 -0.36 1.52 -9.64
C VAL A 91 -0.70 2.88 -9.04
N GLN A 92 0.29 3.73 -8.89
CA GLN A 92 0.14 5.08 -8.35
C GLN A 92 0.05 6.07 -9.51
N VAL A 93 -1.00 6.88 -9.51
CA VAL A 93 -1.26 7.85 -10.61
C VAL A 93 -1.53 9.22 -10.00
N GLY A 94 -0.72 10.21 -10.39
CA GLY A 94 -0.93 11.55 -9.87
C GLY A 94 0.14 12.55 -10.30
N SER A 95 -0.05 13.79 -9.89
CA SER A 95 0.87 14.87 -10.22
C SER A 95 2.21 14.76 -9.48
N TYR A 96 2.23 14.03 -8.39
CA TYR A 96 3.43 13.78 -7.61
C TYR A 96 3.35 12.39 -6.96
N ILE A 97 4.33 11.55 -7.17
CA ILE A 97 4.38 10.18 -6.69
C ILE A 97 5.56 9.90 -5.74
N GLY A 98 6.14 10.94 -5.14
CA GLY A 98 7.24 10.80 -4.18
C GLY A 98 6.78 10.17 -2.86
N GLU A 99 7.71 9.51 -2.17
CA GLU A 99 7.43 8.82 -0.91
C GLU A 99 7.14 9.76 0.25
N ASP A 100 7.45 11.05 0.10
CA ASP A 100 7.16 12.08 1.10
C ASP A 100 5.73 12.62 1.01
N ASP A 101 4.94 12.21 0.01
CA ASP A 101 3.50 12.50 -0.08
C ASP A 101 2.74 11.52 0.81
N ILE A 102 2.91 11.67 2.12
CA ILE A 102 2.29 10.78 3.10
C ILE A 102 2.03 11.53 4.40
N VAL A 103 0.82 11.34 4.95
CA VAL A 103 0.50 11.71 6.33
C VAL A 103 0.14 10.43 7.05
N ARG A 104 0.84 10.13 8.13
CA ARG A 104 0.59 8.94 8.96
C ARG A 104 -0.25 9.31 10.17
N TYR A 105 -1.32 8.56 10.40
CA TYR A 105 -2.24 8.77 11.53
C TYR A 105 -2.00 7.76 12.64
N GLU A 106 -1.75 6.49 12.29
CA GLU A 106 -1.42 5.41 13.21
C GLU A 106 -0.33 4.58 12.59
N ASP A 107 0.67 4.20 13.40
CA ASP A 107 1.77 3.39 12.93
C ASP A 107 2.30 2.52 14.06
N ASN A 108 2.28 1.19 13.88
CA ASN A 108 2.77 0.22 14.86
C ASN A 108 4.27 0.35 15.15
N TYR A 109 5.00 1.07 14.32
CA TYR A 109 6.46 1.19 14.38
C TYR A 109 6.91 2.58 14.84
N GLY A 110 5.97 3.41 15.31
CA GLY A 110 6.29 4.72 15.91
C GLY A 110 6.68 5.83 14.93
N ARG A 111 6.28 5.74 13.66
CA ARG A 111 6.59 6.75 12.65
C ARG A 111 5.52 7.84 12.50
N ALA A 112 4.39 7.63 13.14
CA ALA A 112 3.29 8.60 13.06
C ALA A 112 3.57 9.84 13.92
#